data_0c4e071b469264c032d8c080b4eaddc7
#
_entry.id   0c4e071b469264c032d8c080b4eaddc7
#
_cell.length_a   1.000
_cell.length_b   1.000
_cell.length_c   1.000
_cell.angle_alpha   90.00
_cell.angle_beta   90.00
_cell.angle_gamma   90.00
#
_symmetry.space_group_name_H-M   'P 1'
#
loop_
_entity.id
_entity.type
_entity.pdbx_description
1 polymer ?
#
loop_
_entity_poly.entity_id
_entity_poly.type
_entity_poly.pdbx_seq_one_letter_code
_entity_poly.pdbx_strand_id
1 'polypeptide(L)'
;MPLPRQVAEDVNDARQRAAKRTKIIDILRRCRPMEPWPGHRQSGQSIPQDDSGVKGIASRLILTLHTNQAPNRFASIPVLWGILSWMRPHSSRLYNKDLAPTNPEQRTWGTYNFAALWVSMAHCIPTYMLASGLIGAGMSWGQALGTILLGNTIVLVPILLNSHAGTKHGIPFPVFARAAYGTFGSNVPALMRALVACGWFGIQAWIGGQALHVFFRSVWPGWAAAIPGSFGGHTATEWISFLLFWGLNVIVIYRGMDLLRKVENWAAPFVLVMTALLVWWALDRANGLGPILAQKGKFGSWREFWPVFVPSLTAMIGFWATLSLNMPDFTRFGRSQREQAIGQIVALPTTMTVFATMGVIITSASAIIYGKAIWDPVELVGKFTEPVIVAISMFTVVVATLSVNIAANVVSPANDFANAFPRLITFSRGGLLTGFIGIALQPWKLLADPSGYIFDWLLGYSGGLGSIAGVLIADYWILRRSELVVEDLYREEGIYERWRWTGIAATLLGCSAAWIGLVVPLLRPLYDYAWFVGFAVSFSTYLIFSSPLSVKKPSTATIYHS
;
A
#
# COMPACT_ATOMS: atom_id res chain seq x y z
N MET A 1 -17.66 5.77 -63.68
CA MET A 1 -16.76 6.87 -63.30
C MET A 1 -15.53 6.23 -62.64
N PRO A 2 -14.32 6.44 -63.17
CA PRO A 2 -13.11 5.93 -62.55
C PRO A 2 -12.80 6.76 -61.28
N LEU A 3 -12.39 6.08 -60.22
CA LEU A 3 -11.96 6.69 -58.95
C LEU A 3 -10.81 7.69 -59.18
N PRO A 4 -10.74 8.81 -58.44
CA PRO A 4 -9.63 9.74 -58.51
C PRO A 4 -8.30 9.04 -58.26
N ARG A 5 -7.26 9.37 -59.02
CA ARG A 5 -5.93 8.75 -58.99
C ARG A 5 -5.34 8.64 -57.57
N GLN A 6 -5.57 9.65 -56.74
CA GLN A 6 -5.09 9.71 -55.35
C GLN A 6 -5.74 8.65 -54.45
N VAL A 7 -7.03 8.35 -54.63
CA VAL A 7 -7.74 7.30 -53.88
C VAL A 7 -7.28 5.90 -54.30
N ALA A 8 -6.91 5.71 -55.55
CA ALA A 8 -6.36 4.44 -56.04
C ALA A 8 -4.94 4.17 -55.53
N GLU A 9 -4.12 5.20 -55.34
CA GLU A 9 -2.78 5.08 -54.72
C GLU A 9 -2.88 4.78 -53.22
N ASP A 10 -3.78 5.43 -52.49
CA ASP A 10 -4.00 5.17 -51.03
C ASP A 10 -4.54 3.76 -50.79
N VAL A 11 -5.44 3.24 -51.62
CA VAL A 11 -5.94 1.85 -51.52
C VAL A 11 -4.86 0.83 -51.84
N ASN A 12 -3.96 1.11 -52.76
CA ASN A 12 -2.86 0.23 -53.10
C ASN A 12 -1.79 0.20 -52.00
N ASP A 13 -1.53 1.34 -51.36
CA ASP A 13 -0.61 1.45 -50.23
C ASP A 13 -1.16 0.77 -48.95
N ALA A 14 -2.48 0.87 -48.71
CA ALA A 14 -3.16 0.14 -47.63
C ALA A 14 -3.11 -1.39 -47.85
N ARG A 15 -3.29 -1.87 -49.11
CA ARG A 15 -3.15 -3.29 -49.46
C ARG A 15 -1.72 -3.81 -49.25
N GLN A 16 -0.71 -3.03 -49.62
CA GLN A 16 0.70 -3.41 -49.37
C GLN A 16 1.05 -3.45 -47.88
N ARG A 17 0.51 -2.53 -47.07
CA ARG A 17 0.66 -2.55 -45.61
C ARG A 17 -0.03 -3.76 -44.98
N ALA A 18 -1.21 -4.13 -45.45
CA ALA A 18 -1.92 -5.34 -45.01
C ALA A 18 -1.15 -6.63 -45.34
N ALA A 19 -0.63 -6.74 -46.58
CA ALA A 19 0.17 -7.89 -46.98
C ALA A 19 1.50 -8.03 -46.20
N LYS A 20 2.15 -6.90 -45.86
CA LYS A 20 3.33 -6.90 -44.97
C LYS A 20 2.98 -7.32 -43.55
N ARG A 21 1.83 -6.93 -43.00
CA ARG A 21 1.32 -7.34 -41.70
C ARG A 21 1.10 -8.87 -41.61
N THR A 22 0.46 -9.43 -42.65
CA THR A 22 0.20 -10.87 -42.71
C THR A 22 1.53 -11.69 -42.78
N LYS A 23 2.53 -11.20 -43.51
CA LYS A 23 3.85 -11.85 -43.58
C LYS A 23 4.60 -11.84 -42.24
N ILE A 24 4.49 -10.76 -41.45
CA ILE A 24 5.09 -10.65 -40.13
C ILE A 24 4.38 -11.57 -39.13
N ILE A 25 3.06 -11.69 -39.19
CA ILE A 25 2.27 -12.60 -38.35
C ILE A 25 2.60 -14.05 -38.67
N ASP A 26 2.82 -14.40 -39.91
CA ASP A 26 3.23 -15.76 -40.31
C ASP A 26 4.66 -16.10 -39.87
N ILE A 27 5.59 -15.15 -39.86
CA ILE A 27 6.94 -15.33 -39.31
C ILE A 27 6.86 -15.55 -37.80
N LEU A 28 6.05 -14.77 -37.08
CA LEU A 28 5.84 -14.89 -35.63
C LEU A 28 5.12 -16.20 -35.25
N ARG A 29 4.21 -16.71 -36.10
CA ARG A 29 3.55 -18.01 -35.90
C ARG A 29 4.47 -19.19 -36.09
N ARG A 30 5.50 -19.07 -36.90
CA ARG A 30 6.53 -20.14 -37.10
C ARG A 30 7.56 -20.19 -36.00
N CYS A 31 7.64 -19.18 -35.11
CA CYS A 31 8.51 -19.15 -33.93
C CYS A 31 7.79 -19.64 -32.66
N ARG A 32 6.89 -20.64 -32.74
CA ARG A 32 6.36 -21.30 -31.54
C ARG A 32 7.45 -22.07 -30.79
N PRO A 33 7.51 -22.01 -29.45
CA PRO A 33 8.40 -22.87 -28.69
C PRO A 33 8.01 -24.35 -28.92
N MET A 34 8.99 -25.21 -29.14
CA MET A 34 8.77 -26.65 -29.17
C MET A 34 8.26 -27.14 -27.84
N GLU A 35 7.21 -27.97 -27.87
CA GLU A 35 6.70 -28.69 -26.71
C GLU A 35 7.78 -29.66 -26.16
N PRO A 36 7.82 -29.89 -24.83
CA PRO A 36 8.78 -30.83 -24.26
C PRO A 36 8.41 -32.27 -24.60
N TRP A 37 9.40 -33.03 -25.04
CA TRP A 37 9.33 -34.44 -25.32
C TRP A 37 9.03 -35.27 -24.05
N PRO A 38 8.17 -36.31 -24.10
CA PRO A 38 7.91 -37.17 -22.95
C PRO A 38 8.95 -38.31 -22.86
N GLY A 39 9.57 -38.42 -21.71
CA GLY A 39 10.22 -39.66 -21.26
C GLY A 39 11.73 -39.63 -21.17
N HIS A 40 12.26 -39.46 -19.94
CA HIS A 40 13.13 -40.43 -19.27
C HIS A 40 13.43 -39.99 -17.83
N ARG A 41 13.21 -40.88 -16.89
CA ARG A 41 13.67 -40.78 -15.50
C ARG A 41 15.16 -41.12 -15.43
N GLN A 42 15.78 -40.52 -14.43
CA GLN A 42 16.99 -40.87 -13.68
C GLN A 42 18.29 -40.19 -14.07
N SER A 43 18.85 -39.74 -12.99
CA SER A 43 20.24 -39.47 -12.60
C SER A 43 20.61 -38.00 -12.54
N GLY A 44 20.88 -37.56 -11.30
CA GLY A 44 21.36 -36.24 -10.96
C GLY A 44 22.74 -35.97 -11.55
N GLN A 45 22.76 -34.94 -12.37
CA GLN A 45 23.94 -34.13 -12.64
C GLN A 45 23.47 -32.76 -13.10
N SER A 46 24.00 -31.73 -12.46
CA SER A 46 23.79 -30.33 -12.76
C SER A 46 24.25 -30.01 -14.18
N ILE A 47 23.30 -29.62 -15.06
CA ILE A 47 23.61 -29.13 -16.40
C ILE A 47 23.73 -27.59 -16.29
N PRO A 48 24.82 -26.99 -16.81
CA PRO A 48 24.92 -25.53 -16.91
C PRO A 48 23.90 -25.01 -17.91
N GLN A 49 23.15 -23.98 -17.54
CA GLN A 49 22.27 -23.25 -18.46
C GLN A 49 23.13 -22.54 -19.52
N ASP A 50 23.16 -23.09 -20.70
CA ASP A 50 23.81 -22.47 -21.86
C ASP A 50 22.88 -21.42 -22.49
N ASP A 51 23.11 -20.19 -22.11
CA ASP A 51 22.43 -18.98 -22.59
C ASP A 51 22.99 -18.49 -23.94
N SER A 52 23.81 -19.35 -24.62
CA SER A 52 24.59 -18.98 -25.80
C SER A 52 23.79 -18.91 -27.11
N GLY A 53 22.66 -19.62 -27.20
CA GLY A 53 21.85 -19.67 -28.42
C GLY A 53 21.21 -18.36 -28.82
N VAL A 54 20.59 -17.66 -27.86
CA VAL A 54 19.87 -16.38 -28.11
C VAL A 54 20.86 -15.22 -28.23
N LYS A 55 21.94 -15.23 -27.43
CA LYS A 55 23.01 -14.22 -27.53
C LYS A 55 23.79 -14.34 -28.84
N GLY A 56 23.97 -15.54 -29.36
CA GLY A 56 24.64 -15.80 -30.65
C GLY A 56 23.86 -15.24 -31.85
N ILE A 57 22.54 -15.36 -31.85
CA ILE A 57 21.67 -14.80 -32.89
C ILE A 57 21.62 -13.27 -32.81
N ALA A 58 21.47 -12.71 -31.60
CA ALA A 58 21.45 -11.26 -31.38
C ALA A 58 22.82 -10.64 -31.76
N SER A 59 23.94 -11.25 -31.38
CA SER A 59 25.28 -10.78 -31.73
C SER A 59 25.57 -10.84 -33.22
N ARG A 60 25.12 -11.89 -33.93
CA ARG A 60 25.24 -11.97 -35.41
C ARG A 60 24.36 -10.92 -36.10
N LEU A 61 23.14 -10.64 -35.62
CA LEU A 61 22.29 -9.58 -36.17
C LEU A 61 22.92 -8.20 -35.94
N ILE A 62 23.51 -7.94 -34.77
CA ILE A 62 24.18 -6.69 -34.46
C ILE A 62 25.47 -6.52 -35.29
N LEU A 63 26.27 -7.56 -35.50
CA LEU A 63 27.44 -7.50 -36.37
C LEU A 63 27.05 -7.25 -37.84
N THR A 64 26.00 -7.88 -38.33
CA THR A 64 25.53 -7.69 -39.72
C THR A 64 25.01 -6.29 -39.97
N LEU A 65 24.46 -5.65 -38.93
CA LEU A 65 24.00 -4.26 -38.99
C LEU A 65 25.15 -3.23 -38.91
N HIS A 66 26.32 -3.60 -38.37
CA HIS A 66 27.49 -2.72 -38.24
C HIS A 66 28.45 -2.79 -39.45
N THR A 67 28.35 -3.83 -40.28
CA THR A 67 29.30 -4.04 -41.40
C THR A 67 28.74 -3.66 -42.78
N ASN A 68 27.43 -3.39 -42.88
CA ASN A 68 26.85 -2.93 -44.14
C ASN A 68 26.52 -1.43 -44.06
N GLN A 69 27.25 -0.66 -44.84
CA GLN A 69 26.94 0.72 -45.18
C GLN A 69 25.63 0.78 -46.01
N ALA A 70 24.48 0.55 -45.40
CA ALA A 70 23.20 0.77 -46.02
C ALA A 70 22.58 2.05 -45.46
N PRO A 71 22.06 2.96 -46.33
CA PRO A 71 21.61 4.29 -45.87
C PRO A 71 20.37 4.18 -44.99
N ASN A 72 20.35 4.97 -43.98
CA ASN A 72 19.34 5.48 -43.03
C ASN A 72 17.81 5.21 -43.25
N ARG A 73 17.39 4.08 -43.86
CA ARG A 73 15.97 3.72 -44.02
C ARG A 73 15.38 2.86 -42.90
N PHE A 74 16.19 2.35 -41.98
CA PHE A 74 15.71 1.54 -40.83
C PHE A 74 15.56 2.33 -39.54
N ALA A 75 16.03 3.58 -39.51
CA ALA A 75 15.90 4.45 -38.34
C ALA A 75 14.47 5.00 -38.10
N SER A 76 13.53 4.70 -39.00
CA SER A 76 12.18 5.25 -38.98
C SER A 76 11.08 4.25 -38.56
N ILE A 77 11.42 3.13 -37.95
CA ILE A 77 10.43 2.20 -37.41
C ILE A 77 10.39 2.40 -35.87
N PRO A 78 9.45 3.20 -35.34
CA PRO A 78 9.36 3.55 -33.92
C PRO A 78 9.19 2.32 -33.03
N VAL A 79 8.48 1.28 -33.52
CA VAL A 79 8.26 0.01 -32.81
C VAL A 79 9.57 -0.76 -32.59
N LEU A 80 10.51 -0.73 -33.55
CA LEU A 80 11.81 -1.40 -33.38
C LEU A 80 12.69 -0.66 -32.36
N TRP A 81 12.65 0.65 -32.30
CA TRP A 81 13.33 1.45 -31.29
C TRP A 81 12.75 1.21 -29.89
N GLY A 82 11.44 1.10 -29.78
CA GLY A 82 10.77 0.72 -28.53
C GLY A 82 11.24 -0.67 -28.05
N ILE A 83 11.24 -1.68 -28.93
CA ILE A 83 11.68 -3.04 -28.62
C ILE A 83 13.18 -3.08 -28.31
N LEU A 84 14.02 -2.38 -29.05
CA LEU A 84 15.48 -2.33 -28.81
C LEU A 84 15.86 -1.54 -27.56
N SER A 85 15.09 -0.53 -27.17
CA SER A 85 15.30 0.19 -25.91
C SER A 85 14.96 -0.68 -24.70
N TRP A 86 13.96 -1.56 -24.81
CA TRP A 86 13.62 -2.57 -23.81
C TRP A 86 14.64 -3.72 -23.72
N MET A 87 15.33 -4.03 -24.83
CA MET A 87 16.33 -5.11 -24.90
C MET A 87 17.73 -4.68 -24.44
N ARG A 88 18.00 -3.39 -24.20
CA ARG A 88 19.25 -2.95 -23.56
C ARG A 88 19.22 -3.42 -22.10
N PRO A 89 20.21 -4.20 -21.62
CA PRO A 89 20.29 -4.52 -20.21
C PRO A 89 20.31 -3.20 -19.43
N HIS A 90 19.31 -2.99 -18.57
CA HIS A 90 19.26 -1.83 -17.69
C HIS A 90 20.42 -1.92 -16.69
N SER A 91 21.58 -1.40 -17.06
CA SER A 91 22.77 -1.31 -16.19
C SER A 91 22.64 -0.21 -15.14
N SER A 92 21.53 0.53 -15.17
CA SER A 92 21.25 1.62 -14.23
C SER A 92 21.21 1.12 -12.80
N ARG A 93 21.86 1.87 -11.90
CA ARG A 93 21.80 1.61 -10.44
C ARG A 93 20.41 1.79 -9.86
N LEU A 94 19.52 2.48 -10.58
CA LEU A 94 18.13 2.77 -10.18
C LEU A 94 17.15 1.66 -10.55
N TYR A 95 17.57 0.67 -11.37
CA TYR A 95 16.70 -0.39 -11.83
C TYR A 95 16.62 -1.52 -10.81
N ASN A 96 15.40 -1.92 -10.49
CA ASN A 96 15.08 -3.13 -9.75
C ASN A 96 13.88 -3.79 -10.43
N LYS A 97 13.92 -5.12 -10.60
CA LYS A 97 12.86 -5.89 -11.27
C LYS A 97 11.49 -5.72 -10.60
N ASP A 98 11.47 -5.65 -9.27
CA ASP A 98 10.23 -5.51 -8.49
C ASP A 98 9.59 -4.11 -8.64
N LEU A 99 10.40 -3.11 -9.01
CA LEU A 99 9.98 -1.73 -9.27
C LEU A 99 9.75 -1.43 -10.76
N ALA A 100 9.98 -2.38 -11.65
CA ALA A 100 9.79 -2.18 -13.09
C ALA A 100 8.35 -1.79 -13.42
N PRO A 101 8.11 -1.01 -14.51
CA PRO A 101 6.77 -0.70 -14.95
C PRO A 101 6.01 -1.97 -15.30
N THR A 102 4.71 -2.02 -14.94
CA THR A 102 3.85 -3.15 -15.30
C THR A 102 3.53 -3.14 -16.80
N ASN A 103 3.67 -4.29 -17.43
CA ASN A 103 3.27 -4.49 -18.82
C ASN A 103 1.73 -4.45 -18.95
N PRO A 104 1.18 -4.09 -20.11
CA PRO A 104 -0.28 -4.08 -20.34
C PRO A 104 -0.96 -5.41 -19.98
N GLU A 105 -0.30 -6.55 -20.25
CA GLU A 105 -0.81 -7.89 -19.94
C GLU A 105 -0.94 -8.16 -18.42
N GLN A 106 -0.18 -7.46 -17.60
CA GLN A 106 -0.22 -7.56 -16.14
C GLN A 106 -1.30 -6.68 -15.52
N ARG A 107 -1.88 -5.76 -16.29
CA ARG A 107 -2.91 -4.81 -15.82
C ARG A 107 -4.29 -5.46 -15.89
N THR A 108 -4.57 -6.35 -14.94
CA THR A 108 -5.76 -7.19 -14.92
C THR A 108 -6.80 -6.77 -13.89
N TRP A 109 -6.46 -5.82 -12.99
CA TRP A 109 -7.33 -5.44 -11.88
C TRP A 109 -8.48 -4.54 -12.33
N GLY A 110 -9.70 -4.98 -12.06
CA GLY A 110 -10.94 -4.23 -12.27
C GLY A 110 -11.53 -3.70 -10.96
N THR A 111 -12.73 -3.12 -11.04
CA THR A 111 -13.46 -2.54 -9.91
C THR A 111 -13.58 -3.49 -8.72
N TYR A 112 -13.90 -4.78 -8.98
CA TYR A 112 -14.01 -5.79 -7.94
C TYR A 112 -12.70 -5.99 -7.17
N ASN A 113 -11.56 -6.03 -7.87
CA ASN A 113 -10.27 -6.26 -7.23
C ASN A 113 -9.89 -5.10 -6.27
N PHE A 114 -10.17 -3.85 -6.67
CA PHE A 114 -9.94 -2.70 -5.81
C PHE A 114 -10.92 -2.65 -4.63
N ALA A 115 -12.17 -3.02 -4.84
CA ALA A 115 -13.14 -3.14 -3.75
C ALA A 115 -12.74 -4.25 -2.77
N ALA A 116 -12.36 -5.43 -3.27
CA ALA A 116 -11.91 -6.55 -2.45
C ALA A 116 -10.65 -6.20 -1.63
N LEU A 117 -9.70 -5.45 -2.23
CA LEU A 117 -8.51 -4.95 -1.53
C LEU A 117 -8.90 -4.11 -0.31
N TRP A 118 -9.83 -3.16 -0.45
CA TRP A 118 -10.28 -2.32 0.66
C TRP A 118 -11.07 -3.10 1.71
N VAL A 119 -11.92 -4.05 1.30
CA VAL A 119 -12.60 -4.95 2.25
C VAL A 119 -11.58 -5.74 3.07
N SER A 120 -10.57 -6.31 2.41
CA SER A 120 -9.51 -7.08 3.09
C SER A 120 -8.70 -6.22 4.06
N MET A 121 -8.27 -5.02 3.64
CA MET A 121 -7.44 -4.14 4.47
C MET A 121 -8.22 -3.51 5.63
N ALA A 122 -9.48 -3.10 5.42
CA ALA A 122 -10.30 -2.46 6.44
C ALA A 122 -10.76 -3.43 7.54
N HIS A 123 -10.88 -4.72 7.22
CA HIS A 123 -11.30 -5.74 8.16
C HIS A 123 -10.14 -6.21 9.03
N CYS A 124 -9.70 -5.37 9.94
CA CYS A 124 -8.58 -5.63 10.86
C CYS A 124 -8.88 -5.14 12.27
N ILE A 125 -8.17 -5.71 13.23
CA ILE A 125 -8.26 -5.32 14.64
C ILE A 125 -8.01 -3.82 14.87
N PRO A 126 -7.00 -3.18 14.23
CA PRO A 126 -6.81 -1.74 14.35
C PRO A 126 -8.03 -0.89 13.95
N THR A 127 -8.83 -1.31 12.96
CA THR A 127 -10.07 -0.60 12.59
C THR A 127 -11.12 -0.70 13.71
N TYR A 128 -11.25 -1.88 14.33
CA TYR A 128 -12.07 -2.04 15.52
C TYR A 128 -11.59 -1.11 16.65
N MET A 129 -10.30 -1.13 16.95
CA MET A 129 -9.69 -0.31 18.01
C MET A 129 -9.85 1.20 17.78
N LEU A 130 -9.90 1.65 16.52
CA LEU A 130 -10.24 3.03 16.17
C LEU A 130 -11.61 3.44 16.72
N ALA A 131 -12.64 2.70 16.35
CA ALA A 131 -14.01 2.97 16.76
C ALA A 131 -14.16 2.88 18.28
N SER A 132 -13.58 1.84 18.87
CA SER A 132 -13.56 1.60 20.31
C SER A 132 -12.85 2.71 21.08
N GLY A 133 -11.71 3.19 20.56
CA GLY A 133 -10.94 4.28 21.15
C GLY A 133 -11.70 5.59 21.16
N LEU A 134 -12.46 5.91 20.10
CA LEU A 134 -13.30 7.11 20.05
C LEU A 134 -14.46 7.05 21.07
N ILE A 135 -15.09 5.88 21.24
CA ILE A 135 -16.09 5.66 22.30
C ILE A 135 -15.41 5.82 23.67
N GLY A 136 -14.24 5.23 23.88
CA GLY A 136 -13.45 5.39 25.11
C GLY A 136 -13.06 6.84 25.40
N ALA A 137 -12.78 7.63 24.37
CA ALA A 137 -12.53 9.08 24.48
C ALA A 137 -13.79 9.90 24.84
N GLY A 138 -14.97 9.25 24.84
CA GLY A 138 -16.23 9.85 25.26
C GLY A 138 -17.15 10.29 24.14
N MET A 139 -16.87 9.93 22.90
CA MET A 139 -17.79 10.17 21.77
C MET A 139 -19.04 9.29 21.89
N SER A 140 -20.19 9.82 21.49
CA SER A 140 -21.35 8.99 21.22
C SER A 140 -21.09 8.13 19.96
N TRP A 141 -21.88 7.07 19.78
CA TRP A 141 -21.79 6.22 18.59
C TRP A 141 -21.89 7.02 17.27
N GLY A 142 -22.80 8.02 17.21
CA GLY A 142 -22.98 8.86 16.04
C GLY A 142 -21.78 9.80 15.79
N GLN A 143 -21.20 10.38 16.86
CA GLN A 143 -19.98 11.19 16.77
C GLN A 143 -18.78 10.35 16.30
N ALA A 144 -18.60 9.16 16.84
CA ALA A 144 -17.52 8.26 16.45
C ALA A 144 -17.63 7.82 14.97
N LEU A 145 -18.80 7.32 14.55
CA LEU A 145 -19.02 6.90 13.16
C LEU A 145 -18.95 8.05 12.17
N GLY A 146 -19.50 9.23 12.52
CA GLY A 146 -19.39 10.44 11.70
C GLY A 146 -17.94 10.89 11.51
N THR A 147 -17.13 10.84 12.57
CA THR A 147 -15.69 11.18 12.51
C THR A 147 -14.93 10.19 11.62
N ILE A 148 -15.20 8.90 11.75
CA ILE A 148 -14.57 7.86 10.92
C ILE A 148 -14.96 7.99 9.44
N LEU A 149 -16.26 8.14 9.16
CA LEU A 149 -16.75 8.31 7.78
C LEU A 149 -16.15 9.55 7.13
N LEU A 150 -16.13 10.69 7.83
CA LEU A 150 -15.57 11.92 7.32
C LEU A 150 -14.06 11.81 7.06
N GLY A 151 -13.30 11.25 7.99
CA GLY A 151 -11.85 11.05 7.82
C GLY A 151 -11.52 10.17 6.64
N ASN A 152 -12.26 9.06 6.45
CA ASN A 152 -12.08 8.17 5.31
C ASN A 152 -12.50 8.80 3.97
N THR A 153 -13.52 9.65 3.97
CA THR A 153 -13.92 10.42 2.78
C THR A 153 -12.86 11.45 2.39
N ILE A 154 -12.27 12.13 3.37
CA ILE A 154 -11.21 13.13 3.12
C ILE A 154 -9.95 12.44 2.57
N VAL A 155 -9.47 11.37 3.22
CA VAL A 155 -8.24 10.69 2.78
C VAL A 155 -8.40 9.98 1.44
N LEU A 156 -9.62 9.63 1.04
CA LEU A 156 -9.90 9.08 -0.28
C LEU A 156 -9.47 10.02 -1.41
N VAL A 157 -9.54 11.34 -1.21
CA VAL A 157 -9.14 12.32 -2.23
C VAL A 157 -7.66 12.17 -2.61
N PRO A 158 -6.68 12.30 -1.72
CA PRO A 158 -5.28 12.10 -2.06
C PRO A 158 -4.98 10.65 -2.50
N ILE A 159 -5.70 9.64 -1.99
CA ILE A 159 -5.61 8.27 -2.47
C ILE A 159 -5.90 8.20 -3.98
N LEU A 160 -7.02 8.75 -4.43
CA LEU A 160 -7.42 8.74 -5.84
C LEU A 160 -6.47 9.55 -6.72
N LEU A 161 -6.02 10.71 -6.24
CA LEU A 161 -5.10 11.57 -6.98
C LEU A 161 -3.75 10.87 -7.23
N ASN A 162 -3.19 10.20 -6.23
CA ASN A 162 -1.92 9.48 -6.39
C ASN A 162 -2.10 8.14 -7.14
N SER A 163 -3.23 7.45 -6.97
CA SER A 163 -3.60 6.24 -7.70
C SER A 163 -3.53 6.40 -9.21
N HIS A 164 -3.86 7.62 -9.71
CA HIS A 164 -3.86 7.92 -11.12
C HIS A 164 -2.50 7.65 -11.78
N ALA A 165 -1.40 8.02 -11.11
CA ALA A 165 -0.05 7.80 -11.63
C ALA A 165 0.27 6.31 -11.80
N GLY A 166 -0.13 5.47 -10.83
CA GLY A 166 0.05 4.02 -10.91
C GLY A 166 -0.65 3.41 -12.11
N THR A 167 -1.94 3.69 -12.29
CA THR A 167 -2.73 3.17 -13.42
C THR A 167 -2.29 3.74 -14.78
N LYS A 168 -1.98 5.04 -14.84
CA LYS A 168 -1.58 5.68 -16.11
C LYS A 168 -0.22 5.18 -16.57
N HIS A 169 0.76 5.15 -15.70
CA HIS A 169 2.16 4.89 -16.04
C HIS A 169 2.66 3.49 -15.68
N GLY A 170 1.89 2.72 -14.91
CA GLY A 170 2.27 1.37 -14.49
C GLY A 170 3.41 1.31 -13.46
N ILE A 171 3.65 2.38 -12.72
CA ILE A 171 4.80 2.52 -11.81
C ILE A 171 4.39 2.51 -10.33
N PRO A 172 5.23 1.96 -9.43
CA PRO A 172 4.98 1.99 -7.98
C PRO A 172 5.31 3.37 -7.37
N PHE A 173 4.87 3.57 -6.12
CA PHE A 173 5.03 4.82 -5.38
C PHE A 173 6.47 5.35 -5.34
N PRO A 174 7.51 4.58 -4.95
CA PRO A 174 8.85 5.14 -4.84
C PRO A 174 9.42 5.61 -6.18
N VAL A 175 9.02 4.98 -7.29
CA VAL A 175 9.37 5.41 -8.64
C VAL A 175 8.59 6.66 -9.04
N PHE A 176 7.31 6.72 -8.71
CA PHE A 176 6.49 7.92 -8.90
C PHE A 176 7.09 9.12 -8.16
N ALA A 177 7.56 8.95 -6.94
CA ALA A 177 8.18 10.01 -6.14
C ALA A 177 9.48 10.57 -6.77
N ARG A 178 10.15 9.81 -7.65
CA ARG A 178 11.36 10.30 -8.36
C ARG A 178 11.10 11.56 -9.19
N ALA A 179 9.89 11.74 -9.69
CA ALA A 179 9.53 12.92 -10.46
C ALA A 179 9.57 14.20 -9.61
N ALA A 180 9.08 14.13 -8.37
CA ALA A 180 8.95 15.28 -7.47
C ALA A 180 10.19 15.53 -6.61
N TYR A 181 10.95 14.48 -6.29
CA TYR A 181 12.09 14.54 -5.35
C TYR A 181 13.44 14.29 -6.01
N GLY A 182 13.46 13.88 -7.26
CA GLY A 182 14.66 13.42 -7.95
C GLY A 182 14.88 11.92 -7.79
N THR A 183 15.72 11.34 -8.67
CA THR A 183 15.92 9.89 -8.75
C THR A 183 16.51 9.27 -7.48
N PHE A 184 17.34 9.99 -6.75
CA PHE A 184 17.87 9.59 -5.43
C PHE A 184 17.09 10.25 -4.28
N GLY A 185 16.62 11.49 -4.46
CA GLY A 185 15.86 12.21 -3.45
C GLY A 185 14.53 11.53 -3.08
N SER A 186 13.96 10.71 -3.95
CA SER A 186 12.78 9.89 -3.70
C SER A 186 12.95 8.91 -2.53
N ASN A 187 14.18 8.60 -2.14
CA ASN A 187 14.43 7.78 -0.95
C ASN A 187 13.97 8.45 0.35
N VAL A 188 13.92 9.79 0.41
CA VAL A 188 13.44 10.50 1.59
C VAL A 188 11.97 10.18 1.87
N PRO A 189 11.01 10.50 0.97
CA PRO A 189 9.61 10.15 1.20
C PRO A 189 9.37 8.64 1.27
N ALA A 190 10.11 7.83 0.50
CA ALA A 190 9.99 6.37 0.52
C ALA A 190 10.36 5.80 1.90
N LEU A 191 11.49 6.19 2.48
CA LEU A 191 11.92 5.69 3.79
C LEU A 191 11.06 6.24 4.94
N MET A 192 10.61 7.51 4.88
CA MET A 192 9.65 8.05 5.85
C MET A 192 8.37 7.22 5.88
N ARG A 193 7.82 6.91 4.70
CA ARG A 193 6.62 6.08 4.58
C ARG A 193 6.89 4.63 5.00
N ALA A 194 8.04 4.05 4.61
CA ALA A 194 8.43 2.69 4.99
C ALA A 194 8.51 2.54 6.52
N LEU A 195 9.08 3.52 7.22
CA LEU A 195 9.19 3.49 8.67
C LEU A 195 7.81 3.41 9.36
N VAL A 196 6.84 4.20 8.89
CA VAL A 196 5.46 4.13 9.39
C VAL A 196 4.84 2.75 9.13
N ALA A 197 5.06 2.18 7.95
CA ALA A 197 4.57 0.84 7.64
C ALA A 197 5.25 -0.26 8.48
N CYS A 198 6.52 -0.09 8.83
CA CYS A 198 7.19 -0.99 9.77
C CYS A 198 6.55 -0.94 11.17
N GLY A 199 6.14 0.25 11.63
CA GLY A 199 5.39 0.41 12.87
C GLY A 199 4.03 -0.31 12.82
N TRP A 200 3.31 -0.15 11.72
CA TRP A 200 2.07 -0.90 11.48
C TRP A 200 2.27 -2.41 11.45
N PHE A 201 3.36 -2.87 10.82
CA PHE A 201 3.72 -4.29 10.85
C PHE A 201 3.92 -4.77 12.29
N GLY A 202 4.65 -4.00 13.09
CA GLY A 202 4.88 -4.30 14.50
C GLY A 202 3.58 -4.37 15.32
N ILE A 203 2.70 -3.37 15.17
CA ILE A 203 1.38 -3.30 15.81
C ILE A 203 0.56 -4.57 15.49
N GLN A 204 0.44 -4.91 14.22
CA GLN A 204 -0.29 -6.11 13.80
C GLN A 204 0.39 -7.39 14.30
N ALA A 205 1.73 -7.45 14.30
CA ALA A 205 2.45 -8.60 14.82
C ALA A 205 2.26 -8.78 16.34
N TRP A 206 2.19 -7.69 17.10
CA TRP A 206 1.89 -7.73 18.53
C TRP A 206 0.46 -8.22 18.79
N ILE A 207 -0.55 -7.66 18.09
CA ILE A 207 -1.95 -8.10 18.21
C ILE A 207 -2.09 -9.60 17.91
N GLY A 208 -1.49 -10.06 16.80
CA GLY A 208 -1.53 -11.48 16.44
C GLY A 208 -0.81 -12.38 17.46
N GLY A 209 0.28 -11.88 18.06
CA GLY A 209 0.98 -12.55 19.16
C GLY A 209 0.12 -12.66 20.41
N GLN A 210 -0.58 -11.60 20.81
CA GLN A 210 -1.53 -11.62 21.94
C GLN A 210 -2.70 -12.59 21.66
N ALA A 211 -3.21 -12.60 20.44
CA ALA A 211 -4.25 -13.57 20.05
C ALA A 211 -3.75 -15.02 20.16
N LEU A 212 -2.51 -15.31 19.73
CA LEU A 212 -1.88 -16.62 19.94
C LEU A 212 -1.70 -16.95 21.41
N HIS A 213 -1.30 -15.99 22.25
CA HIS A 213 -1.17 -16.19 23.67
C HIS A 213 -2.51 -16.60 24.32
N VAL A 214 -3.60 -15.88 24.01
CA VAL A 214 -4.95 -16.21 24.51
C VAL A 214 -5.45 -17.53 23.92
N PHE A 215 -5.16 -17.82 22.64
CA PHE A 215 -5.46 -19.13 22.03
C PHE A 215 -4.78 -20.27 22.80
N PHE A 216 -3.48 -20.18 23.07
CA PHE A 216 -2.77 -21.21 23.82
C PHE A 216 -3.30 -21.38 25.24
N ARG A 217 -3.69 -20.30 25.91
CA ARG A 217 -4.31 -20.36 27.24
C ARG A 217 -5.67 -21.09 27.22
N SER A 218 -6.43 -20.96 26.14
CA SER A 218 -7.73 -21.61 26.03
C SER A 218 -7.62 -23.12 25.83
N VAL A 219 -6.60 -23.60 25.10
CA VAL A 219 -6.35 -25.03 24.86
C VAL A 219 -5.44 -25.68 25.89
N TRP A 220 -4.62 -24.90 26.58
CA TRP A 220 -3.71 -25.32 27.64
C TRP A 220 -3.72 -24.29 28.76
N PRO A 221 -4.57 -24.46 29.81
CA PRO A 221 -4.68 -23.49 30.91
C PRO A 221 -3.38 -23.16 31.65
N GLY A 222 -2.44 -24.11 31.67
CA GLY A 222 -1.08 -23.91 32.26
C GLY A 222 -0.14 -23.03 31.42
N TRP A 223 -0.50 -22.66 30.20
CA TRP A 223 0.37 -21.91 29.28
C TRP A 223 0.95 -20.64 29.90
N ALA A 224 0.13 -19.82 30.57
CA ALA A 224 0.58 -18.55 31.13
C ALA A 224 1.70 -18.69 32.18
N ALA A 225 1.74 -19.81 32.87
CA ALA A 225 2.74 -20.13 33.88
C ALA A 225 3.81 -21.12 33.40
N ALA A 226 3.74 -21.60 32.17
CA ALA A 226 4.59 -22.65 31.63
C ALA A 226 6.08 -22.27 31.62
N ILE A 227 6.38 -20.98 31.45
CA ILE A 227 7.75 -20.46 31.45
C ILE A 227 7.78 -19.26 32.39
N PRO A 228 8.53 -19.35 33.49
CA PRO A 228 8.66 -18.25 34.45
C PRO A 228 9.47 -17.09 33.83
N GLY A 229 9.18 -15.89 34.26
CA GLY A 229 9.88 -14.67 33.87
C GLY A 229 9.00 -13.66 33.19
N SER A 230 9.40 -12.41 33.31
CA SER A 230 8.76 -11.27 32.64
C SER A 230 9.82 -10.27 32.18
N PHE A 231 9.55 -9.60 31.07
CA PHE A 231 10.40 -8.55 30.53
C PHE A 231 9.52 -7.43 29.97
N GLY A 232 9.86 -6.18 30.29
CA GLY A 232 9.12 -5.03 29.77
C GLY A 232 7.62 -5.01 30.13
N GLY A 233 7.23 -5.59 31.26
CA GLY A 233 5.83 -5.67 31.71
C GLY A 233 5.03 -6.84 31.13
N HIS A 234 5.64 -7.70 30.30
CA HIS A 234 5.01 -8.84 29.65
C HIS A 234 5.66 -10.15 30.05
N THR A 235 4.88 -11.24 30.13
CA THR A 235 5.36 -12.58 30.48
C THR A 235 6.22 -13.21 29.39
N ALA A 236 7.07 -14.18 29.74
CA ALA A 236 7.85 -14.91 28.75
C ALA A 236 6.98 -15.60 27.68
N THR A 237 5.81 -16.09 28.06
CA THR A 237 4.88 -16.77 27.15
C THR A 237 4.17 -15.78 26.18
N GLU A 238 3.95 -14.52 26.57
CA GLU A 238 3.51 -13.47 25.65
C GLU A 238 4.58 -13.16 24.62
N TRP A 239 5.85 -13.04 25.05
CA TRP A 239 6.98 -12.83 24.12
C TRP A 239 7.15 -14.00 23.13
N ILE A 240 7.03 -15.23 23.61
CA ILE A 240 7.11 -16.41 22.75
C ILE A 240 5.98 -16.41 21.74
N SER A 241 4.74 -16.12 22.15
CA SER A 241 3.58 -16.05 21.27
C SER A 241 3.76 -14.94 20.22
N PHE A 242 4.29 -13.78 20.61
CA PHE A 242 4.63 -12.69 19.69
C PHE A 242 5.68 -13.11 18.66
N LEU A 243 6.78 -13.73 19.10
CA LEU A 243 7.84 -14.18 18.19
C LEU A 243 7.39 -15.32 17.28
N LEU A 244 6.49 -16.21 17.74
CA LEU A 244 5.88 -17.23 16.91
C LEU A 244 5.01 -16.60 15.80
N PHE A 245 4.18 -15.61 16.15
CA PHE A 245 3.38 -14.90 15.14
C PHE A 245 4.24 -14.10 14.17
N TRP A 246 5.28 -13.42 14.66
CA TRP A 246 6.27 -12.77 13.82
C TRP A 246 6.94 -13.76 12.85
N GLY A 247 7.33 -14.94 13.34
CA GLY A 247 7.88 -16.02 12.53
C GLY A 247 6.92 -16.52 11.44
N LEU A 248 5.62 -16.62 11.73
CA LEU A 248 4.59 -16.93 10.72
C LEU A 248 4.56 -15.88 9.60
N ASN A 249 4.61 -14.59 9.95
CA ASN A 249 4.71 -13.52 8.95
C ASN A 249 5.97 -13.69 8.08
N VAL A 250 7.13 -13.97 8.67
CA VAL A 250 8.39 -14.20 7.95
C VAL A 250 8.26 -15.38 6.99
N ILE A 251 7.66 -16.48 7.43
CA ILE A 251 7.44 -17.66 6.57
C ILE A 251 6.60 -17.29 5.34
N VAL A 252 5.51 -16.54 5.54
CA VAL A 252 4.65 -16.11 4.42
C VAL A 252 5.41 -15.17 3.48
N ILE A 253 6.20 -14.23 3.99
CA ILE A 253 7.04 -13.34 3.17
C ILE A 253 8.00 -14.13 2.26
N TYR A 254 8.64 -15.18 2.79
CA TYR A 254 9.56 -16.02 2.02
C TYR A 254 8.85 -16.95 1.03
N ARG A 255 7.67 -17.47 1.39
CA ARG A 255 6.86 -18.34 0.51
C ARG A 255 6.19 -17.59 -0.62
N GLY A 256 6.11 -16.26 -0.50
CA GLY A 256 5.64 -15.34 -1.53
C GLY A 256 4.11 -15.21 -1.62
N MET A 257 3.68 -14.39 -2.60
CA MET A 257 2.29 -13.95 -2.78
C MET A 257 1.30 -15.09 -3.08
N ASP A 258 1.74 -16.22 -3.60
CA ASP A 258 0.85 -17.36 -3.90
C ASP A 258 0.29 -18.01 -2.63
N LEU A 259 1.09 -18.13 -1.58
CA LEU A 259 0.62 -18.62 -0.28
C LEU A 259 -0.34 -17.62 0.34
N LEU A 260 -0.02 -16.32 0.27
CA LEU A 260 -0.87 -15.25 0.78
C LEU A 260 -2.25 -15.30 0.12
N ARG A 261 -2.32 -15.36 -1.21
CA ARG A 261 -3.60 -15.44 -1.95
C ARG A 261 -4.45 -16.63 -1.52
N LYS A 262 -3.85 -17.81 -1.30
CA LYS A 262 -4.58 -18.99 -0.83
C LYS A 262 -5.15 -18.79 0.58
N VAL A 263 -4.37 -18.19 1.47
CA VAL A 263 -4.80 -17.86 2.83
C VAL A 263 -5.93 -16.83 2.81
N GLU A 264 -5.80 -15.75 2.02
CA GLU A 264 -6.80 -14.69 1.92
C GLU A 264 -8.15 -15.19 1.39
N ASN A 265 -8.15 -16.03 0.35
CA ASN A 265 -9.36 -16.57 -0.24
C ASN A 265 -10.23 -17.37 0.76
N TRP A 266 -9.59 -18.03 1.71
CA TRP A 266 -10.27 -18.79 2.76
C TRP A 266 -10.54 -17.94 4.00
N ALA A 267 -9.58 -17.12 4.40
CA ALA A 267 -9.65 -16.32 5.62
C ALA A 267 -10.76 -15.27 5.57
N ALA A 268 -10.91 -14.56 4.46
CA ALA A 268 -11.86 -13.45 4.37
C ALA A 268 -13.32 -13.84 4.68
N PRO A 269 -13.93 -14.85 4.04
CA PRO A 269 -15.29 -15.26 4.38
C PRO A 269 -15.41 -15.82 5.80
N PHE A 270 -14.41 -16.56 6.26
CA PHE A 270 -14.39 -17.10 7.62
C PHE A 270 -14.39 -16.00 8.68
N VAL A 271 -13.53 -15.01 8.53
CA VAL A 271 -13.40 -13.88 9.47
C VAL A 271 -14.68 -13.02 9.48
N LEU A 272 -15.32 -12.81 8.32
CA LEU A 272 -16.61 -12.09 8.25
C LEU A 272 -17.70 -12.80 9.03
N VAL A 273 -17.82 -14.13 8.88
CA VAL A 273 -18.80 -14.94 9.64
C VAL A 273 -18.53 -14.85 11.14
N MET A 274 -17.27 -14.99 11.57
CA MET A 274 -16.91 -14.91 12.98
C MET A 274 -17.16 -13.53 13.57
N THR A 275 -16.90 -12.46 12.81
CA THR A 275 -17.20 -11.09 13.24
C THR A 275 -18.72 -10.88 13.36
N ALA A 276 -19.51 -11.40 12.44
CA ALA A 276 -20.97 -11.34 12.52
C ALA A 276 -21.52 -12.10 13.74
N LEU A 277 -20.94 -13.27 14.06
CA LEU A 277 -21.30 -14.01 15.27
C LEU A 277 -20.94 -13.25 16.55
N LEU A 278 -19.81 -12.55 16.58
CA LEU A 278 -19.43 -11.71 17.72
C LEU A 278 -20.38 -10.51 17.88
N VAL A 279 -20.79 -9.89 16.79
CA VAL A 279 -21.80 -8.82 16.81
C VAL A 279 -23.14 -9.34 17.30
N TRP A 280 -23.57 -10.51 16.80
CA TRP A 280 -24.79 -11.15 17.26
C TRP A 280 -24.75 -11.45 18.76
N TRP A 281 -23.66 -12.03 19.27
CA TRP A 281 -23.45 -12.27 20.70
C TRP A 281 -23.52 -10.96 21.51
N ALA A 282 -22.88 -9.90 21.04
CA ALA A 282 -22.88 -8.60 21.70
C ALA A 282 -24.29 -8.00 21.79
N LEU A 283 -25.08 -8.11 20.72
CA LEU A 283 -26.46 -7.64 20.68
C LEU A 283 -27.37 -8.46 21.61
N ASP A 284 -27.23 -9.78 21.61
CA ASP A 284 -27.99 -10.68 22.49
C ASP A 284 -27.73 -10.33 23.97
N ARG A 285 -26.48 -10.22 24.36
CA ARG A 285 -26.07 -9.92 25.75
C ARG A 285 -26.37 -8.49 26.21
N ALA A 286 -26.45 -7.54 25.29
CA ALA A 286 -26.80 -6.16 25.57
C ALA A 286 -28.31 -5.87 25.50
N ASN A 287 -29.16 -6.91 25.33
CA ASN A 287 -30.60 -6.76 25.11
C ASN A 287 -30.96 -5.93 23.87
N GLY A 288 -30.20 -6.08 22.78
CA GLY A 288 -30.42 -5.47 21.49
C GLY A 288 -29.71 -4.13 21.29
N LEU A 289 -30.04 -3.46 20.19
CA LEU A 289 -29.44 -2.17 19.81
C LEU A 289 -29.91 -1.00 20.69
N GLY A 290 -31.12 -1.08 21.27
CA GLY A 290 -31.70 0.04 22.04
C GLY A 290 -30.78 0.55 23.14
N PRO A 291 -30.34 -0.29 24.08
CA PRO A 291 -29.43 0.12 25.15
C PRO A 291 -28.08 0.67 24.64
N ILE A 292 -27.57 0.12 23.54
CA ILE A 292 -26.32 0.56 22.90
C ILE A 292 -26.48 1.98 22.33
N LEU A 293 -27.54 2.22 21.57
CA LEU A 293 -27.81 3.51 20.94
C LEU A 293 -28.25 4.59 21.94
N ALA A 294 -28.80 4.17 23.10
CA ALA A 294 -29.18 5.08 24.17
C ALA A 294 -27.97 5.65 24.96
N GLN A 295 -26.77 5.07 24.81
CA GLN A 295 -25.57 5.58 25.47
C GLN A 295 -25.21 6.97 24.96
N LYS A 296 -25.24 7.93 25.86
CA LYS A 296 -24.87 9.32 25.55
C LYS A 296 -23.35 9.47 25.57
N GLY A 297 -22.82 10.27 24.64
CA GLY A 297 -21.43 10.73 24.72
C GLY A 297 -21.22 11.67 25.92
N LYS A 298 -19.96 11.91 26.26
CA LYS A 298 -19.58 12.84 27.34
C LYS A 298 -19.78 14.32 26.97
N PHE A 299 -19.89 14.63 25.67
CA PHE A 299 -19.91 16.00 25.16
C PHE A 299 -21.35 16.49 25.02
N GLY A 300 -21.72 17.51 25.80
CA GLY A 300 -23.05 18.14 25.76
C GLY A 300 -23.17 19.26 24.73
N SER A 301 -22.03 19.78 24.26
CA SER A 301 -21.99 20.90 23.32
C SER A 301 -20.91 20.70 22.25
N TRP A 302 -21.08 21.40 21.12
CA TRP A 302 -20.07 21.41 20.04
C TRP A 302 -18.72 21.98 20.52
N ARG A 303 -18.74 22.93 21.42
CA ARG A 303 -17.54 23.55 21.99
C ARG A 303 -16.71 22.58 22.82
N GLU A 304 -17.35 21.64 23.53
CA GLU A 304 -16.67 20.58 24.27
C GLU A 304 -16.18 19.46 23.34
N PHE A 305 -16.93 19.19 22.27
CA PHE A 305 -16.60 18.14 21.32
C PHE A 305 -15.43 18.52 20.41
N TRP A 306 -15.34 19.77 19.98
CA TRP A 306 -14.36 20.24 18.98
C TRP A 306 -12.89 19.91 19.31
N PRO A 307 -12.40 20.12 20.54
CA PRO A 307 -11.01 19.79 20.91
C PRO A 307 -10.67 18.31 20.82
N VAL A 308 -11.65 17.42 20.86
CA VAL A 308 -11.47 15.97 20.71
C VAL A 308 -11.73 15.54 19.26
N PHE A 309 -12.70 16.18 18.61
CA PHE A 309 -13.06 15.87 17.22
C PHE A 309 -11.91 16.13 16.24
N VAL A 310 -11.26 17.28 16.32
CA VAL A 310 -10.22 17.68 15.35
C VAL A 310 -9.01 16.75 15.34
N PRO A 311 -8.34 16.46 16.46
CA PRO A 311 -7.24 15.51 16.48
C PRO A 311 -7.71 14.09 16.12
N SER A 312 -8.92 13.70 16.51
CA SER A 312 -9.51 12.43 16.12
C SER A 312 -9.72 12.33 14.60
N LEU A 313 -10.28 13.38 13.98
CA LEU A 313 -10.45 13.44 12.52
C LEU A 313 -9.10 13.33 11.80
N THR A 314 -8.10 14.05 12.27
CA THR A 314 -6.74 14.00 11.74
C THR A 314 -6.14 12.60 11.89
N ALA A 315 -6.37 11.93 13.02
CA ALA A 315 -5.95 10.55 13.25
C ALA A 315 -6.67 9.56 12.31
N MET A 316 -7.97 9.76 12.01
CA MET A 316 -8.71 8.93 11.04
C MET A 316 -8.14 9.06 9.62
N ILE A 317 -7.74 10.27 9.22
CA ILE A 317 -7.02 10.49 7.97
C ILE A 317 -5.64 9.82 8.04
N GLY A 318 -4.94 9.98 9.17
CA GLY A 318 -3.66 9.35 9.46
C GLY A 318 -3.67 7.84 9.26
N PHE A 319 -4.75 7.16 9.65
CA PHE A 319 -4.88 5.70 9.53
C PHE A 319 -4.58 5.19 8.11
N TRP A 320 -5.05 5.88 7.09
CA TRP A 320 -4.79 5.55 5.68
C TRP A 320 -3.78 6.47 4.99
N ALA A 321 -3.12 7.36 5.72
CA ALA A 321 -2.18 8.31 5.12
C ALA A 321 -0.99 7.62 4.41
N THR A 322 -0.56 6.44 4.88
CA THR A 322 0.42 5.62 4.16
C THR A 322 -0.08 5.21 2.78
N LEU A 323 -1.33 4.72 2.69
CA LEU A 323 -1.93 4.30 1.42
C LEU A 323 -2.25 5.47 0.51
N SER A 324 -2.48 6.66 1.06
CA SER A 324 -2.61 7.87 0.24
C SER A 324 -1.38 8.18 -0.61
N LEU A 325 -0.21 7.68 -0.20
CA LEU A 325 1.03 7.80 -0.94
C LEU A 325 1.26 6.61 -1.88
N ASN A 326 1.14 5.39 -1.35
CA ASN A 326 1.60 4.17 -2.02
C ASN A 326 0.50 3.39 -2.77
N MET A 327 -0.71 3.94 -2.92
CA MET A 327 -1.71 3.30 -3.80
C MET A 327 -1.19 2.99 -5.21
N PRO A 328 -0.24 3.74 -5.81
CA PRO A 328 0.41 3.35 -7.06
C PRO A 328 1.00 1.93 -7.06
N ASP A 329 1.44 1.39 -5.91
CA ASP A 329 1.95 0.02 -5.80
C ASP A 329 0.91 -1.04 -6.20
N PHE A 330 -0.37 -0.73 -6.01
CA PHE A 330 -1.52 -1.57 -6.35
C PHE A 330 -2.16 -1.15 -7.66
N THR A 331 -2.35 0.17 -7.88
CA THR A 331 -3.07 0.67 -9.05
C THR A 331 -2.28 0.56 -10.35
N ARG A 332 -0.96 0.30 -10.29
CA ARG A 332 -0.16 -0.09 -11.46
C ARG A 332 -0.63 -1.37 -12.14
N PHE A 333 -1.43 -2.19 -11.46
CA PHE A 333 -2.07 -3.39 -12.03
C PHE A 333 -3.51 -3.12 -12.52
N GLY A 334 -4.02 -1.90 -12.39
CA GLY A 334 -5.36 -1.50 -12.81
C GLY A 334 -5.53 -1.45 -14.33
N ARG A 335 -6.67 -1.97 -14.84
CA ARG A 335 -7.02 -1.92 -16.27
C ARG A 335 -7.38 -0.52 -16.73
N SER A 336 -8.06 0.26 -15.88
CA SER A 336 -8.48 1.62 -16.22
C SER A 336 -8.60 2.53 -14.99
N GLN A 337 -8.55 3.86 -15.24
CA GLN A 337 -8.77 4.87 -14.20
C GLN A 337 -10.17 4.78 -13.59
N ARG A 338 -11.18 4.52 -14.42
CA ARG A 338 -12.57 4.40 -13.96
C ARG A 338 -12.74 3.24 -13.00
N GLU A 339 -12.19 2.08 -13.31
CA GLU A 339 -12.33 0.88 -12.48
C GLU A 339 -11.63 1.04 -11.13
N GLN A 340 -10.40 1.57 -11.11
CA GLN A 340 -9.70 1.80 -9.85
C GLN A 340 -10.42 2.86 -9.00
N ALA A 341 -10.91 3.95 -9.60
CA ALA A 341 -11.59 5.01 -8.88
C ALA A 341 -12.92 4.53 -8.28
N ILE A 342 -13.79 3.89 -9.07
CA ILE A 342 -15.09 3.38 -8.58
C ILE A 342 -14.87 2.36 -7.46
N GLY A 343 -13.93 1.40 -7.64
CA GLY A 343 -13.64 0.39 -6.64
C GLY A 343 -13.25 1.00 -5.29
N GLN A 344 -12.42 2.04 -5.30
CA GLN A 344 -11.97 2.74 -4.10
C GLN A 344 -13.06 3.63 -3.48
N ILE A 345 -13.78 4.42 -4.30
CA ILE A 345 -14.84 5.33 -3.84
C ILE A 345 -15.95 4.55 -3.13
N VAL A 346 -16.36 3.43 -3.72
CA VAL A 346 -17.43 2.62 -3.14
C VAL A 346 -16.94 1.86 -1.91
N ALA A 347 -15.74 1.27 -1.97
CA ALA A 347 -15.33 0.33 -0.93
C ALA A 347 -14.73 1.00 0.31
N LEU A 348 -13.82 1.98 0.19
CA LEU A 348 -13.12 2.50 1.37
C LEU A 348 -14.06 3.12 2.41
N PRO A 349 -14.90 4.14 2.10
CA PRO A 349 -15.77 4.73 3.13
C PRO A 349 -16.81 3.74 3.67
N THR A 350 -17.38 2.89 2.81
CA THR A 350 -18.41 1.94 3.22
C THR A 350 -17.87 0.84 4.11
N THR A 351 -16.77 0.20 3.74
CA THR A 351 -16.18 -0.88 4.54
C THR A 351 -15.68 -0.36 5.88
N MET A 352 -15.00 0.79 5.91
CA MET A 352 -14.55 1.41 7.16
C MET A 352 -15.73 1.74 8.07
N THR A 353 -16.82 2.26 7.54
CA THR A 353 -18.03 2.56 8.33
C THR A 353 -18.69 1.30 8.86
N VAL A 354 -18.80 0.24 8.03
CA VAL A 354 -19.39 -1.06 8.45
C VAL A 354 -18.57 -1.67 9.59
N PHE A 355 -17.25 -1.78 9.43
CA PHE A 355 -16.40 -2.39 10.46
C PHE A 355 -16.29 -1.52 11.71
N ALA A 356 -16.28 -0.19 11.57
CA ALA A 356 -16.37 0.72 12.69
C ALA A 356 -17.70 0.56 13.45
N THR A 357 -18.82 0.38 12.74
CA THR A 357 -20.12 0.12 13.36
C THR A 357 -20.09 -1.17 14.18
N MET A 358 -19.49 -2.24 13.66
CA MET A 358 -19.31 -3.47 14.41
C MET A 358 -18.47 -3.23 15.68
N GLY A 359 -17.37 -2.47 15.55
CA GLY A 359 -16.53 -2.08 16.69
C GLY A 359 -17.30 -1.28 17.75
N VAL A 360 -18.09 -0.30 17.34
CA VAL A 360 -18.95 0.51 18.22
C VAL A 360 -19.97 -0.39 18.96
N ILE A 361 -20.67 -1.27 18.25
CA ILE A 361 -21.65 -2.17 18.84
C ILE A 361 -21.01 -3.05 19.90
N ILE A 362 -19.91 -3.72 19.58
CA ILE A 362 -19.23 -4.65 20.46
C ILE A 362 -18.65 -3.93 21.69
N THR A 363 -18.03 -2.75 21.50
CA THR A 363 -17.45 -1.98 22.62
C THR A 363 -18.53 -1.41 23.53
N SER A 364 -19.61 -0.87 22.96
CA SER A 364 -20.73 -0.36 23.75
C SER A 364 -21.47 -1.48 24.48
N ALA A 365 -21.61 -2.64 23.87
CA ALA A 365 -22.14 -3.83 24.54
C ALA A 365 -21.23 -4.28 25.70
N SER A 366 -19.91 -4.24 25.52
CA SER A 366 -18.97 -4.58 26.60
C SER A 366 -19.10 -3.66 27.81
N ALA A 367 -19.41 -2.37 27.59
CA ALA A 367 -19.69 -1.43 28.69
C ALA A 367 -20.97 -1.81 29.45
N ILE A 368 -22.00 -2.32 28.79
CA ILE A 368 -23.24 -2.80 29.39
C ILE A 368 -22.98 -4.10 30.18
N ILE A 369 -22.25 -5.04 29.57
CA ILE A 369 -22.06 -6.40 30.10
C ILE A 369 -21.05 -6.42 31.26
N TYR A 370 -19.94 -5.66 31.12
CA TYR A 370 -18.80 -5.70 32.05
C TYR A 370 -18.62 -4.41 32.85
N GLY A 371 -19.47 -3.40 32.67
CA GLY A 371 -19.39 -2.10 33.37
C GLY A 371 -18.26 -1.18 32.85
N LYS A 372 -17.47 -1.61 31.88
CA LYS A 372 -16.43 -0.80 31.24
C LYS A 372 -16.34 -1.08 29.73
N ALA A 373 -16.06 -0.05 28.96
CA ALA A 373 -15.79 -0.20 27.54
C ALA A 373 -14.45 -0.92 27.31
N ILE A 374 -14.50 -2.12 26.72
CA ILE A 374 -13.30 -2.90 26.38
C ILE A 374 -12.97 -2.60 24.91
N TRP A 375 -11.90 -1.87 24.70
CA TRP A 375 -11.50 -1.40 23.40
C TRP A 375 -10.67 -2.41 22.61
N ASP A 376 -10.01 -3.35 23.30
CA ASP A 376 -9.23 -4.42 22.69
C ASP A 376 -10.08 -5.68 22.55
N PRO A 377 -10.36 -6.16 21.31
CA PRO A 377 -11.17 -7.36 21.09
C PRO A 377 -10.48 -8.63 21.57
N VAL A 378 -9.15 -8.67 21.67
CA VAL A 378 -8.42 -9.81 22.22
C VAL A 378 -8.68 -9.90 23.73
N GLU A 379 -8.64 -8.75 24.45
CA GLU A 379 -9.04 -8.67 25.86
C GLU A 379 -10.49 -9.10 26.06
N LEU A 380 -11.39 -8.62 25.20
CA LEU A 380 -12.82 -8.94 25.29
C LEU A 380 -13.08 -10.44 25.20
N VAL A 381 -12.57 -11.07 24.13
CA VAL A 381 -12.77 -12.52 23.92
C VAL A 381 -12.05 -13.34 25.00
N GLY A 382 -10.93 -12.85 25.51
CA GLY A 382 -10.23 -13.46 26.64
C GLY A 382 -11.03 -13.53 27.95
N LYS A 383 -12.18 -12.82 28.04
CA LYS A 383 -13.13 -12.88 29.19
C LYS A 383 -14.24 -13.93 29.02
N PHE A 384 -14.31 -14.58 27.88
CA PHE A 384 -15.31 -15.63 27.65
C PHE A 384 -14.93 -16.88 28.46
N THR A 385 -15.94 -17.55 28.98
CA THR A 385 -15.76 -18.73 29.84
C THR A 385 -15.57 -20.03 29.05
N GLU A 386 -16.08 -20.07 27.80
CA GLU A 386 -16.08 -21.26 26.97
C GLU A 386 -14.77 -21.40 26.18
N PRO A 387 -13.85 -22.35 26.54
CA PRO A 387 -12.53 -22.44 25.93
C PRO A 387 -12.56 -22.64 24.40
N VAL A 388 -13.53 -23.40 23.90
CA VAL A 388 -13.67 -23.67 22.47
C VAL A 388 -14.01 -22.39 21.69
N ILE A 389 -14.91 -21.56 22.25
CA ILE A 389 -15.30 -20.28 21.64
C ILE A 389 -14.09 -19.34 21.61
N VAL A 390 -13.35 -19.27 22.73
CA VAL A 390 -12.11 -18.47 22.80
C VAL A 390 -11.09 -18.97 21.77
N ALA A 391 -10.86 -20.28 21.67
CA ALA A 391 -9.92 -20.85 20.73
C ALA A 391 -10.26 -20.52 19.28
N ILE A 392 -11.51 -20.73 18.86
CA ILE A 392 -11.97 -20.45 17.49
C ILE A 392 -11.87 -18.94 17.18
N SER A 393 -12.30 -18.09 18.13
CA SER A 393 -12.24 -16.64 17.96
C SER A 393 -10.79 -16.14 17.86
N MET A 394 -9.89 -16.63 18.69
CA MET A 394 -8.48 -16.21 18.64
C MET A 394 -7.77 -16.77 17.41
N PHE A 395 -8.07 -17.99 16.98
CA PHE A 395 -7.59 -18.51 15.71
C PHE A 395 -8.03 -17.61 14.53
N THR A 396 -9.29 -17.16 14.56
CA THR A 396 -9.81 -16.20 13.57
C THR A 396 -9.00 -14.90 13.55
N VAL A 397 -8.71 -14.32 14.73
CA VAL A 397 -7.90 -13.11 14.85
C VAL A 397 -6.48 -13.34 14.31
N VAL A 398 -5.85 -14.49 14.64
CA VAL A 398 -4.51 -14.85 14.13
C VAL A 398 -4.48 -14.89 12.62
N VAL A 399 -5.45 -15.57 11.99
CA VAL A 399 -5.51 -15.70 10.52
C VAL A 399 -5.79 -14.36 9.85
N ALA A 400 -6.77 -13.60 10.36
CA ALA A 400 -7.11 -12.28 9.85
C ALA A 400 -5.93 -11.31 9.92
N THR A 401 -5.28 -11.26 11.09
CA THR A 401 -4.15 -10.34 11.32
C THR A 401 -2.95 -10.71 10.46
N LEU A 402 -2.67 -12.01 10.27
CA LEU A 402 -1.59 -12.47 9.39
C LEU A 402 -1.81 -12.02 7.93
N SER A 403 -3.02 -12.23 7.41
CA SER A 403 -3.39 -11.86 6.04
C SER A 403 -3.26 -10.36 5.81
N VAL A 404 -3.91 -9.56 6.65
CA VAL A 404 -3.90 -8.09 6.54
C VAL A 404 -2.49 -7.52 6.72
N ASN A 405 -1.71 -8.04 7.66
CA ASN A 405 -0.37 -7.56 7.95
C ASN A 405 0.56 -7.67 6.74
N ILE A 406 0.54 -8.81 6.05
CA ILE A 406 1.35 -9.00 4.86
C ILE A 406 0.89 -8.07 3.72
N ALA A 407 -0.41 -8.03 3.43
CA ALA A 407 -0.95 -7.24 2.31
C ALA A 407 -0.73 -5.72 2.51
N ALA A 408 -1.02 -5.20 3.69
CA ALA A 408 -0.98 -3.76 3.96
C ALA A 408 0.41 -3.24 4.36
N ASN A 409 1.19 -4.04 5.10
CA ASN A 409 2.36 -3.54 5.81
C ASN A 409 3.71 -4.12 5.34
N VAL A 410 3.72 -5.04 4.36
CA VAL A 410 4.96 -5.63 3.82
C VAL A 410 5.23 -5.21 2.39
N VAL A 411 4.20 -5.23 1.53
CA VAL A 411 4.37 -5.02 0.08
C VAL A 411 5.05 -3.67 -0.22
N SER A 412 4.52 -2.61 0.34
CA SER A 412 5.03 -1.27 0.03
C SER A 412 6.37 -0.93 0.68
N PRO A 413 6.63 -1.19 1.98
CA PRO A 413 7.97 -0.93 2.51
C PRO A 413 9.04 -1.81 1.86
N ALA A 414 8.71 -3.02 1.38
CA ALA A 414 9.65 -3.80 0.58
C ALA A 414 10.03 -3.09 -0.71
N ASN A 415 9.07 -2.45 -1.41
CA ASN A 415 9.32 -1.61 -2.58
C ASN A 415 10.15 -0.36 -2.23
N ASP A 416 9.86 0.29 -1.10
CA ASP A 416 10.57 1.49 -0.64
C ASP A 416 12.04 1.18 -0.33
N PHE A 417 12.31 0.08 0.39
CA PHE A 417 13.69 -0.38 0.65
C PHE A 417 14.40 -0.83 -0.63
N ALA A 418 13.68 -1.49 -1.55
CA ALA A 418 14.23 -1.84 -2.86
C ALA A 418 14.57 -0.59 -3.70
N ASN A 419 13.84 0.52 -3.55
CA ASN A 419 14.18 1.80 -4.18
C ASN A 419 15.46 2.41 -3.60
N ALA A 420 15.64 2.33 -2.27
CA ALA A 420 16.82 2.87 -1.60
C ALA A 420 18.09 2.07 -1.94
N PHE A 421 17.97 0.75 -2.05
CA PHE A 421 19.10 -0.16 -2.31
C PHE A 421 18.77 -1.17 -3.42
N PRO A 422 18.60 -0.72 -4.69
CA PRO A 422 18.04 -1.55 -5.76
C PRO A 422 18.80 -2.82 -6.07
N ARG A 423 20.12 -2.84 -5.83
CA ARG A 423 20.99 -4.01 -6.10
C ARG A 423 21.07 -5.00 -4.94
N LEU A 424 20.75 -4.56 -3.73
CA LEU A 424 20.94 -5.34 -2.50
C LEU A 424 19.63 -5.90 -1.94
N ILE A 425 18.55 -5.13 -2.06
CA ILE A 425 17.26 -5.46 -1.44
C ILE A 425 16.29 -5.95 -2.50
N THR A 426 15.89 -7.22 -2.34
CA THR A 426 14.76 -7.83 -3.04
C THR A 426 13.51 -7.69 -2.19
N PHE A 427 12.33 -7.98 -2.74
CA PHE A 427 11.06 -7.97 -2.01
C PHE A 427 11.14 -8.73 -0.67
N SER A 428 11.65 -9.98 -0.68
CA SER A 428 11.74 -10.79 0.55
C SER A 428 12.69 -10.20 1.59
N ARG A 429 13.84 -9.64 1.16
CA ARG A 429 14.78 -8.96 2.07
C ARG A 429 14.17 -7.68 2.65
N GLY A 430 13.45 -6.91 1.83
CA GLY A 430 12.74 -5.71 2.28
C GLY A 430 11.64 -6.05 3.28
N GLY A 431 10.87 -7.11 3.04
CA GLY A 431 9.87 -7.60 3.99
C GLY A 431 10.47 -8.08 5.32
N LEU A 432 11.61 -8.77 5.28
CA LEU A 432 12.33 -9.18 6.49
C LEU A 432 12.83 -7.96 7.28
N LEU A 433 13.39 -6.96 6.60
CA LEU A 433 13.82 -5.71 7.21
C LEU A 433 12.64 -4.99 7.87
N THR A 434 11.48 -4.96 7.21
CA THR A 434 10.22 -4.45 7.77
C THR A 434 9.90 -5.14 9.10
N GLY A 435 10.02 -6.48 9.12
CA GLY A 435 9.76 -7.27 10.32
C GLY A 435 10.66 -6.92 11.51
N PHE A 436 11.95 -6.74 11.29
CA PHE A 436 12.91 -6.37 12.34
C PHE A 436 12.71 -4.94 12.84
N ILE A 437 12.51 -3.98 11.93
CA ILE A 437 12.22 -2.58 12.31
C ILE A 437 10.90 -2.52 13.09
N GLY A 438 9.87 -3.31 12.69
CA GLY A 438 8.60 -3.39 13.40
C GLY A 438 8.74 -3.81 14.87
N ILE A 439 9.63 -4.76 15.18
CA ILE A 439 9.95 -5.12 16.57
C ILE A 439 10.65 -3.96 17.29
N ALA A 440 11.64 -3.33 16.63
CA ALA A 440 12.43 -2.26 17.22
C ALA A 440 11.60 -1.01 17.58
N LEU A 441 10.47 -0.79 16.91
CA LEU A 441 9.52 0.30 17.20
C LEU A 441 8.63 0.05 18.43
N GLN A 442 8.82 -1.05 19.13
CA GLN A 442 8.18 -1.37 20.42
C GLN A 442 6.65 -1.27 20.38
N PRO A 443 5.96 -2.04 19.51
CA PRO A 443 4.52 -1.93 19.28
C PRO A 443 3.67 -2.14 20.55
N TRP A 444 4.14 -2.89 21.53
CA TRP A 444 3.48 -3.06 22.82
C TRP A 444 3.33 -1.76 23.60
N LYS A 445 4.21 -0.78 23.41
CA LYS A 445 4.06 0.55 24.02
C LYS A 445 3.04 1.40 23.29
N LEU A 446 2.98 1.32 21.95
CA LEU A 446 2.04 2.07 21.12
C LEU A 446 0.59 1.63 21.36
N LEU A 447 0.38 0.38 21.79
CA LEU A 447 -0.93 -0.21 22.06
C LEU A 447 -1.24 -0.30 23.56
N ALA A 448 -0.46 0.34 24.42
CA ALA A 448 -0.68 0.28 25.87
C ALA A 448 -2.05 0.86 26.28
N ASP A 449 -2.52 1.89 25.56
CA ASP A 449 -3.82 2.51 25.78
C ASP A 449 -4.38 3.15 24.49
N PRO A 450 -5.71 3.45 24.43
CA PRO A 450 -6.34 4.07 23.25
C PRO A 450 -5.78 5.46 22.90
N SER A 451 -5.34 6.23 23.89
CA SER A 451 -4.80 7.57 23.70
C SER A 451 -3.47 7.51 22.95
N GLY A 452 -2.56 6.65 23.39
CA GLY A 452 -1.28 6.39 22.70
C GLY A 452 -1.49 5.94 21.26
N TYR A 453 -2.44 5.03 21.02
CA TYR A 453 -2.74 4.58 19.68
C TYR A 453 -3.28 5.70 18.76
N ILE A 454 -4.29 6.47 19.21
CA ILE A 454 -4.95 7.46 18.36
C ILE A 454 -4.14 8.76 18.30
N PHE A 455 -3.72 9.31 19.45
CA PHE A 455 -3.19 10.68 19.52
C PHE A 455 -1.66 10.74 19.43
N ASP A 456 -0.94 9.69 19.85
CA ASP A 456 0.51 9.66 19.72
C ASP A 456 0.94 9.01 18.41
N TRP A 457 0.38 7.83 18.07
CA TRP A 457 0.77 7.11 16.87
C TRP A 457 0.11 7.69 15.60
N LEU A 458 -1.23 7.61 15.48
CA LEU A 458 -1.91 7.98 14.23
C LEU A 458 -1.76 9.48 13.91
N LEU A 459 -1.98 10.33 14.90
CA LEU A 459 -1.83 11.78 14.74
C LEU A 459 -0.36 12.14 14.51
N GLY A 460 0.56 11.52 15.26
CA GLY A 460 1.98 11.86 15.27
C GLY A 460 2.65 11.78 13.90
N TYR A 461 2.43 10.71 13.13
CA TYR A 461 3.05 10.58 11.81
C TYR A 461 2.25 11.26 10.69
N SER A 462 0.97 11.58 10.93
CA SER A 462 0.06 12.05 9.88
C SER A 462 0.56 13.30 9.17
N GLY A 463 1.16 14.25 9.90
CA GLY A 463 1.70 15.49 9.35
C GLY A 463 2.83 15.27 8.34
N GLY A 464 3.72 14.30 8.62
CA GLY A 464 4.80 13.95 7.71
C GLY A 464 4.30 13.34 6.40
N LEU A 465 3.32 12.42 6.48
CA LEU A 465 2.73 11.81 5.29
C LEU A 465 1.86 12.79 4.51
N GLY A 466 1.15 13.71 5.20
CA GLY A 466 0.44 14.81 4.58
C GLY A 466 1.38 15.71 3.77
N SER A 467 2.55 16.02 4.33
CA SER A 467 3.59 16.83 3.65
C SER A 467 4.09 16.16 2.37
N ILE A 468 4.32 14.85 2.38
CA ILE A 468 4.72 14.11 1.18
C ILE A 468 3.59 14.13 0.14
N ALA A 469 2.33 13.90 0.56
CA ALA A 469 1.17 13.93 -0.33
C ALA A 469 1.01 15.29 -1.01
N GLY A 470 1.21 16.39 -0.29
CA GLY A 470 1.17 17.74 -0.83
C GLY A 470 2.18 17.96 -1.95
N VAL A 471 3.43 17.57 -1.77
CA VAL A 471 4.48 17.66 -2.80
C VAL A 471 4.15 16.83 -4.04
N LEU A 472 3.75 15.55 -3.84
CA LEU A 472 3.44 14.65 -4.96
C LEU A 472 2.28 15.17 -5.81
N ILE A 473 1.21 15.63 -5.17
CA ILE A 473 0.02 16.13 -5.85
C ILE A 473 0.34 17.46 -6.57
N ALA A 474 1.10 18.37 -5.94
CA ALA A 474 1.54 19.61 -6.56
C ALA A 474 2.40 19.37 -7.81
N ASP A 475 3.40 18.46 -7.70
CA ASP A 475 4.26 18.12 -8.84
C ASP A 475 3.47 17.50 -9.99
N TYR A 476 2.72 16.43 -9.68
CA TYR A 476 2.09 15.61 -10.69
C TYR A 476 0.93 16.30 -11.40
N TRP A 477 0.02 16.90 -10.64
CA TRP A 477 -1.21 17.47 -11.21
C TRP A 477 -1.03 18.90 -11.71
N ILE A 478 -0.29 19.74 -10.97
CA ILE A 478 -0.18 21.16 -11.29
C ILE A 478 0.99 21.42 -12.25
N LEU A 479 2.22 20.98 -11.89
CA LEU A 479 3.40 21.31 -12.68
C LEU A 479 3.54 20.42 -13.91
N ARG A 480 3.32 19.11 -13.78
CA ARG A 480 3.50 18.14 -14.88
C ARG A 480 2.21 17.81 -15.63
N ARG A 481 1.05 18.25 -15.12
CA ARG A 481 -0.26 17.99 -15.76
C ARG A 481 -0.46 16.49 -16.03
N SER A 482 -0.08 15.66 -15.07
CA SER A 482 -0.14 14.19 -15.11
C SER A 482 0.75 13.48 -16.15
N GLU A 483 1.73 14.18 -16.76
CA GLU A 483 2.65 13.58 -17.73
C GLU A 483 4.00 13.25 -17.09
N LEU A 484 4.49 12.02 -17.34
CA LEU A 484 5.80 11.54 -16.89
C LEU A 484 6.54 10.86 -18.05
N VAL A 485 7.85 11.10 -18.13
CA VAL A 485 8.74 10.32 -19.00
C VAL A 485 9.25 9.14 -18.18
N VAL A 486 8.55 8.00 -18.30
CA VAL A 486 8.76 6.83 -17.42
C VAL A 486 10.18 6.28 -17.53
N GLU A 487 10.75 6.21 -18.73
CA GLU A 487 12.09 5.69 -18.98
C GLU A 487 13.16 6.47 -18.21
N ASP A 488 12.99 7.79 -18.12
CA ASP A 488 13.95 8.67 -17.45
C ASP A 488 13.88 8.59 -15.93
N LEU A 489 12.78 8.08 -15.37
CA LEU A 489 12.70 7.77 -13.93
C LEU A 489 13.67 6.65 -13.51
N TYR A 490 14.13 5.83 -14.46
CA TYR A 490 15.06 4.73 -14.23
C TYR A 490 16.49 5.04 -14.70
N ARG A 491 16.76 6.27 -15.16
CA ARG A 491 18.08 6.71 -15.62
C ARG A 491 18.72 7.66 -14.62
N GLU A 492 20.04 7.52 -14.41
CA GLU A 492 20.82 8.43 -13.58
C GLU A 492 21.02 9.79 -14.28
N GLU A 493 21.09 9.75 -15.60
CA GLU A 493 21.25 10.92 -16.49
C GLU A 493 20.02 11.02 -17.40
N GLY A 494 18.94 11.56 -16.89
CA GLY A 494 17.68 11.80 -17.57
C GLY A 494 17.20 13.23 -17.38
N ILE A 495 15.92 13.49 -17.70
CA ILE A 495 15.31 14.80 -17.48
C ILE A 495 15.09 15.08 -15.98
N TYR A 496 15.05 14.03 -15.15
CA TYR A 496 14.85 14.16 -13.71
C TYR A 496 16.20 14.35 -13.01
N GLU A 497 16.25 15.34 -12.11
CA GLU A 497 17.40 15.62 -11.28
C GLU A 497 17.74 14.42 -10.40
N ARG A 498 18.99 14.30 -9.98
CA ARG A 498 19.37 13.30 -8.98
C ARG A 498 18.77 13.62 -7.61
N TRP A 499 18.82 14.90 -7.19
CA TRP A 499 18.26 15.44 -5.97
C TRP A 499 17.46 16.69 -6.30
N ARG A 500 16.14 16.65 -6.12
CA ARG A 500 15.30 17.83 -6.26
C ARG A 500 15.04 18.42 -4.89
N TRP A 501 15.92 19.35 -4.51
CA TRP A 501 15.90 19.95 -3.18
C TRP A 501 14.61 20.70 -2.87
N THR A 502 13.90 21.22 -3.85
CA THR A 502 12.60 21.86 -3.67
C THR A 502 11.56 20.91 -3.06
N GLY A 503 11.54 19.64 -3.49
CA GLY A 503 10.65 18.62 -2.92
C GLY A 503 11.01 18.31 -1.47
N ILE A 504 12.30 18.14 -1.19
CA ILE A 504 12.79 17.83 0.16
C ILE A 504 12.53 19.01 1.10
N ALA A 505 12.86 20.24 0.69
CA ALA A 505 12.66 21.45 1.51
C ALA A 505 11.17 21.70 1.79
N ALA A 506 10.30 21.55 0.78
CA ALA A 506 8.86 21.68 0.96
C ALA A 506 8.31 20.65 1.96
N THR A 507 8.77 19.40 1.88
CA THR A 507 8.39 18.36 2.84
C THR A 507 8.85 18.69 4.25
N LEU A 508 10.12 19.12 4.42
CA LEU A 508 10.65 19.48 5.72
C LEU A 508 9.91 20.68 6.34
N LEU A 509 9.59 21.70 5.55
CA LEU A 509 8.79 22.84 6.02
C LEU A 509 7.38 22.43 6.43
N GLY A 510 6.73 21.55 5.64
CA GLY A 510 5.44 20.98 5.98
C GLY A 510 5.47 20.18 7.28
N CYS A 511 6.47 19.31 7.46
CA CYS A 511 6.70 18.54 8.69
C CYS A 511 6.93 19.49 9.89
N SER A 512 7.80 20.49 9.73
CA SER A 512 8.10 21.45 10.80
C SER A 512 6.84 22.22 11.23
N ALA A 513 6.04 22.69 10.28
CA ALA A 513 4.79 23.38 10.58
C ALA A 513 3.77 22.45 11.25
N ALA A 514 3.66 21.20 10.82
CA ALA A 514 2.74 20.22 11.38
C ALA A 514 3.11 19.80 12.80
N TRP A 515 4.41 19.71 13.12
CA TRP A 515 4.89 19.19 14.41
C TRP A 515 5.32 20.26 15.41
N ILE A 516 5.36 21.54 15.01
CA ILE A 516 5.81 22.62 15.89
C ILE A 516 4.98 22.71 17.19
N GLY A 517 3.69 22.36 17.12
CA GLY A 517 2.79 22.32 18.28
C GLY A 517 3.15 21.25 19.34
N LEU A 518 4.07 20.33 19.05
CA LEU A 518 4.63 19.41 20.04
C LEU A 518 5.64 20.12 20.95
N VAL A 519 6.31 21.16 20.45
CA VAL A 519 7.37 21.89 21.17
C VAL A 519 6.86 23.22 21.71
N VAL A 520 5.98 23.90 20.96
CA VAL A 520 5.43 25.20 21.30
C VAL A 520 3.95 25.07 21.64
N PRO A 521 3.55 25.12 22.94
CA PRO A 521 2.15 24.87 23.35
C PRO A 521 1.14 25.83 22.71
N LEU A 522 1.51 27.09 22.46
CA LEU A 522 0.66 28.09 21.78
C LEU A 522 0.27 27.64 20.36
N LEU A 523 1.12 26.83 19.70
CA LEU A 523 0.92 26.32 18.34
C LEU A 523 0.33 24.91 18.33
N ARG A 524 -0.12 24.39 19.48
CA ARG A 524 -0.77 23.06 19.58
C ARG A 524 -1.86 22.82 18.53
N PRO A 525 -2.70 23.80 18.17
CA PRO A 525 -3.70 23.60 17.11
C PRO A 525 -3.10 23.18 15.77
N LEU A 526 -1.87 23.59 15.42
CA LEU A 526 -1.22 23.15 14.18
C LEU A 526 -0.94 21.65 14.20
N TYR A 527 -0.60 21.10 15.37
CA TYR A 527 -0.41 19.67 15.54
C TYR A 527 -1.74 18.90 15.51
N ASP A 528 -2.80 19.45 16.10
CA ASP A 528 -4.13 18.83 16.07
C ASP A 528 -4.66 18.69 14.63
N TYR A 529 -4.26 19.59 13.72
CA TYR A 529 -4.52 19.55 12.28
C TYR A 529 -3.32 19.03 11.47
N ALA A 530 -2.41 18.26 12.04
CA ALA A 530 -1.09 17.96 11.48
C ALA A 530 -1.11 17.53 10.02
N TRP A 531 -2.02 16.64 9.62
CA TRP A 531 -2.11 16.19 8.22
C TRP A 531 -2.45 17.35 7.27
N PHE A 532 -3.43 18.17 7.63
CA PHE A 532 -3.89 19.30 6.80
C PHE A 532 -2.81 20.40 6.71
N VAL A 533 -2.19 20.71 7.84
CA VAL A 533 -1.10 21.71 7.92
C VAL A 533 0.10 21.22 7.08
N GLY A 534 0.53 19.98 7.29
CA GLY A 534 1.64 19.40 6.55
C GLY A 534 1.37 19.41 5.04
N PHE A 535 0.18 18.98 4.62
CA PHE A 535 -0.24 18.99 3.22
C PHE A 535 -0.27 20.41 2.63
N ALA A 536 -0.96 21.34 3.27
CA ALA A 536 -1.15 22.69 2.73
C ALA A 536 0.18 23.46 2.64
N VAL A 537 1.01 23.40 3.69
CA VAL A 537 2.31 24.07 3.71
C VAL A 537 3.24 23.49 2.65
N SER A 538 3.37 22.16 2.57
CA SER A 538 4.27 21.53 1.60
C SER A 538 3.80 21.71 0.16
N PHE A 539 2.48 21.60 -0.11
CA PHE A 539 1.89 21.85 -1.42
C PHE A 539 2.17 23.27 -1.92
N SER A 540 1.87 24.27 -1.07
CA SER A 540 2.06 25.68 -1.42
C SER A 540 3.55 26.04 -1.58
N THR A 541 4.40 25.60 -0.65
CA THR A 541 5.84 25.82 -0.69
C THR A 541 6.47 25.19 -1.94
N TYR A 542 6.05 23.97 -2.27
CA TYR A 542 6.54 23.30 -3.46
C TYR A 542 6.21 24.05 -4.75
N LEU A 543 4.99 24.57 -4.88
CA LEU A 543 4.58 25.38 -6.04
C LEU A 543 5.34 26.71 -6.11
N ILE A 544 5.56 27.36 -4.96
CA ILE A 544 6.28 28.65 -4.90
C ILE A 544 7.74 28.45 -5.31
N PHE A 545 8.42 27.43 -4.83
CA PHE A 545 9.84 27.19 -5.08
C PHE A 545 10.13 26.45 -6.40
N SER A 546 9.14 25.81 -6.99
CA SER A 546 9.27 25.13 -8.27
C SER A 546 8.84 26.04 -9.39
N SER A 547 9.79 26.75 -10.01
CA SER A 547 9.52 27.53 -11.22
C SER A 547 9.01 26.61 -12.33
N PRO A 548 7.99 27.02 -13.12
CA PRO A 548 7.55 26.28 -14.32
C PRO A 548 8.68 25.99 -15.31
N LEU A 549 9.73 26.80 -15.31
CA LEU A 549 10.95 26.64 -16.13
C LEU A 549 11.87 25.52 -15.65
N SER A 550 11.76 25.10 -14.39
CA SER A 550 12.58 23.99 -13.83
C SER A 550 12.08 22.61 -14.25
N VAL A 551 10.86 22.52 -14.74
CA VAL A 551 10.30 21.27 -15.28
C VAL A 551 10.70 21.19 -16.76
N LYS A 552 11.83 20.53 -17.06
CA LYS A 552 12.22 20.25 -18.45
C LYS A 552 11.04 19.57 -19.15
N LYS A 553 10.44 20.26 -20.13
CA LYS A 553 9.40 19.64 -20.95
C LYS A 553 10.00 18.46 -21.71
N PRO A 554 9.27 17.36 -21.85
CA PRO A 554 9.67 16.31 -22.79
C PRO A 554 9.93 16.96 -24.14
N SER A 555 11.05 16.64 -24.78
CA SER A 555 11.28 17.06 -26.16
C SER A 555 10.08 16.59 -26.99
N THR A 556 9.41 17.50 -27.70
CA THR A 556 8.23 17.23 -28.53
C THR A 556 8.42 16.19 -29.62
N ALA A 557 9.62 15.64 -29.74
CA ALA A 557 9.96 14.61 -30.73
C ALA A 557 9.43 13.19 -30.41
N THR A 558 8.74 12.95 -29.30
CA THR A 558 8.30 11.59 -28.94
C THR A 558 6.87 11.53 -28.37
N ILE A 559 5.96 12.39 -28.79
CA ILE A 559 4.54 12.20 -28.48
C ILE A 559 3.95 11.24 -29.52
N TYR A 560 3.95 9.94 -29.20
CA TYR A 560 3.14 8.97 -29.91
C TYR A 560 1.82 8.80 -29.18
N HIS A 561 0.75 9.25 -29.80
CA HIS A 561 -0.61 8.90 -29.44
C HIS A 561 -0.78 7.38 -29.56
N SER A 562 -1.10 6.72 -28.46
CA SER A 562 -1.60 5.35 -28.38
C SER A 562 -3.10 5.38 -28.09
#